data_193d79d90defd3f52d84b7f4573993d3
#
_entry.id   193d79d90defd3f52d84b7f4573993d3
#
_cell.length_a   1.000
_cell.length_b   1.000
_cell.length_c   1.000
_cell.angle_alpha   90.00
_cell.angle_beta   90.00
_cell.angle_gamma   90.00
#
_symmetry.space_group_name_H-M   'P 1'
#
loop_
_entity.id
_entity.type
_entity.pdbx_description
1 polymer ?
#
loop_
_entity_poly.entity_id
_entity_poly.type
_entity_poly.pdbx_seq_one_letter_code
_entity_poly.pdbx_strand_id
1 'polypeptide(L)'
;MLYADENSFDIGAKITKTKPVILPIGAVEAHGPHLPLGTDNILASEYSAKIAAETDGFVLPVLPYGQVWSLQDFPGSLTLSNETVTKVVVEIGESLYKQGFRLFVPVSGHLGNMAALKDAARELYAKYPDMIILHIFYPNIQKLAMDVREGKANHHTYIHACEIETSLMLYLSPEKADMSRAIDDPPILPIDADFTPTPWQNFTKTAVLGEATLATAEKGEYLIEKTLKTCVELIKLEQEKIRKSTEME
;
A
#
# COMPACT_ATOMS: atom_id res chain seq x y z
N MET A 1 11.80 -6.11 -11.08
CA MET A 1 11.50 -7.11 -12.14
C MET A 1 10.08 -7.64 -11.92
N LEU A 2 9.24 -7.69 -12.98
CA LEU A 2 7.88 -8.22 -12.86
C LEU A 2 7.92 -9.75 -12.85
N TYR A 3 7.44 -10.34 -11.75
CA TYR A 3 7.50 -11.79 -11.52
C TYR A 3 6.71 -12.60 -12.55
N ALA A 4 5.53 -12.12 -12.94
CA ALA A 4 4.65 -12.83 -13.86
C ALA A 4 5.09 -12.77 -15.34
N ASP A 5 6.03 -11.91 -15.68
CA ASP A 5 6.58 -11.80 -17.04
C ASP A 5 7.75 -12.77 -17.27
N GLU A 6 8.24 -13.40 -16.18
CA GLU A 6 9.33 -14.37 -16.23
C GLU A 6 8.79 -15.81 -16.32
N ASN A 7 9.53 -16.68 -16.94
CA ASN A 7 9.23 -18.11 -16.91
C ASN A 7 9.80 -18.77 -15.63
N SER A 8 9.33 -19.97 -15.32
CA SER A 8 9.70 -20.67 -14.08
C SER A 8 11.20 -21.00 -13.93
N PHE A 9 11.91 -21.19 -15.04
CA PHE A 9 13.34 -21.52 -15.03
C PHE A 9 14.15 -20.25 -14.68
N ASP A 10 13.79 -19.09 -15.25
CA ASP A 10 14.45 -17.81 -14.96
C ASP A 10 14.18 -17.35 -13.54
N ILE A 11 12.96 -17.55 -13.03
CA ILE A 11 12.66 -17.35 -11.62
C ILE A 11 13.53 -18.27 -10.75
N GLY A 12 13.55 -19.58 -11.05
CA GLY A 12 14.32 -20.58 -10.29
C GLY A 12 15.81 -20.23 -10.19
N ALA A 13 16.40 -19.71 -11.27
CA ALA A 13 17.81 -19.29 -11.28
C ALA A 13 18.09 -18.03 -10.44
N LYS A 14 17.08 -17.25 -10.12
CA LYS A 14 17.19 -15.96 -9.37
C LYS A 14 16.71 -16.07 -7.91
N ILE A 15 16.22 -17.23 -7.47
CA ILE A 15 15.78 -17.42 -6.07
C ILE A 15 16.99 -17.36 -5.15
N THR A 16 16.92 -16.48 -4.16
CA THR A 16 17.86 -16.43 -3.03
C THR A 16 17.12 -16.08 -1.75
N LYS A 17 17.68 -16.43 -0.59
CA LYS A 17 17.12 -16.04 0.71
C LYS A 17 16.97 -14.51 0.86
N THR A 18 17.88 -13.74 0.26
CA THR A 18 17.90 -12.26 0.36
C THR A 18 17.08 -11.54 -0.69
N LYS A 19 16.56 -12.23 -1.72
CA LYS A 19 15.79 -11.62 -2.80
C LYS A 19 14.43 -11.16 -2.28
N PRO A 20 14.11 -9.86 -2.27
CA PRO A 20 12.81 -9.41 -1.83
C PRO A 20 11.74 -9.74 -2.87
N VAL A 21 10.62 -10.27 -2.40
CA VAL A 21 9.43 -10.48 -3.23
C VAL A 21 8.34 -9.53 -2.73
N ILE A 22 8.00 -8.55 -3.56
CA ILE A 22 7.10 -7.47 -3.24
C ILE A 22 5.71 -7.82 -3.78
N LEU A 23 4.69 -7.81 -2.90
CA LEU A 23 3.30 -8.00 -3.26
C LEU A 23 2.57 -6.66 -3.17
N PRO A 24 2.29 -5.98 -4.30
CA PRO A 24 1.38 -4.83 -4.27
C PRO A 24 -0.02 -5.28 -3.89
N ILE A 25 -0.66 -4.53 -2.98
CA ILE A 25 -2.04 -4.79 -2.54
C ILE A 25 -2.80 -3.47 -2.55
N GLY A 26 -3.88 -3.40 -3.30
CA GLY A 26 -4.74 -2.25 -3.33
C GLY A 26 -6.16 -2.54 -2.87
N ALA A 27 -7.08 -1.81 -3.44
CA ALA A 27 -8.52 -1.97 -3.27
C ALA A 27 -9.25 -1.46 -4.52
N VAL A 28 -10.54 -1.73 -4.58
CA VAL A 28 -11.47 -1.12 -5.51
C VAL A 28 -12.47 -0.35 -4.67
N GLU A 29 -12.29 0.97 -4.54
CA GLU A 29 -13.13 1.82 -3.70
C GLU A 29 -13.33 3.22 -4.27
N ALA A 30 -14.36 3.90 -3.77
CA ALA A 30 -14.69 5.27 -4.20
C ALA A 30 -13.59 6.26 -3.76
N HIS A 31 -13.10 7.08 -4.70
CA HIS A 31 -12.07 8.11 -4.51
C HIS A 31 -12.51 9.47 -5.08
N GLY A 32 -13.73 9.88 -4.77
CA GLY A 32 -14.29 11.12 -5.32
C GLY A 32 -14.54 11.04 -6.83
N PRO A 33 -14.84 12.19 -7.48
CA PRO A 33 -15.12 12.22 -8.91
C PRO A 33 -13.87 12.32 -9.79
N HIS A 34 -12.69 12.58 -9.23
CA HIS A 34 -11.45 12.91 -9.95
C HIS A 34 -10.44 11.76 -10.01
N LEU A 35 -10.58 10.74 -9.16
CA LEU A 35 -9.72 9.56 -9.15
C LEU A 35 -10.52 8.28 -9.49
N PRO A 36 -9.89 7.29 -10.14
CA PRO A 36 -10.56 6.04 -10.47
C PRO A 36 -10.76 5.14 -9.23
N LEU A 37 -11.71 4.22 -9.29
CA LEU A 37 -11.94 3.21 -8.24
C LEU A 37 -10.70 2.34 -7.93
N GLY A 38 -9.79 2.22 -8.88
CA GLY A 38 -8.55 1.44 -8.75
C GLY A 38 -7.35 2.26 -8.29
N THR A 39 -7.54 3.43 -7.69
CA THR A 39 -6.46 4.32 -7.21
C THR A 39 -5.43 3.57 -6.37
N ASP A 40 -5.88 2.83 -5.37
CA ASP A 40 -4.99 2.06 -4.48
C ASP A 40 -4.17 1.01 -5.22
N ASN A 41 -4.77 0.37 -6.25
CA ASN A 41 -4.07 -0.62 -7.09
C ASN A 41 -2.95 0.03 -7.90
N ILE A 42 -3.23 1.21 -8.47
CA ILE A 42 -2.26 1.99 -9.25
C ILE A 42 -1.11 2.41 -8.32
N LEU A 43 -1.42 3.05 -7.21
CA LEU A 43 -0.44 3.52 -6.23
C LEU A 43 0.42 2.38 -5.69
N ALA A 44 -0.19 1.24 -5.31
CA ALA A 44 0.54 0.07 -4.82
C ALA A 44 1.49 -0.49 -5.88
N SER A 45 1.05 -0.58 -7.15
CA SER A 45 1.84 -1.14 -8.25
C SER A 45 3.03 -0.25 -8.58
N GLU A 46 2.80 1.04 -8.80
CA GLU A 46 3.85 1.99 -9.17
C GLU A 46 4.88 2.16 -8.05
N TYR A 47 4.42 2.26 -6.80
CA TYR A 47 5.32 2.36 -5.65
C TYR A 47 6.15 1.09 -5.46
N SER A 48 5.55 -0.09 -5.63
CA SER A 48 6.25 -1.38 -5.56
C SER A 48 7.30 -1.52 -6.67
N ALA A 49 7.02 -1.02 -7.87
CA ALA A 49 7.99 -1.01 -8.96
C ALA A 49 9.22 -0.15 -8.62
N LYS A 50 9.04 1.02 -8.02
CA LYS A 50 10.14 1.88 -7.53
C LYS A 50 10.95 1.18 -6.44
N ILE A 51 10.30 0.54 -5.45
CA ILE A 51 10.99 -0.23 -4.40
C ILE A 51 11.83 -1.35 -5.01
N ALA A 52 11.27 -2.10 -5.96
CA ALA A 52 11.97 -3.21 -6.60
C ALA A 52 13.19 -2.76 -7.41
N ALA A 53 13.13 -1.61 -8.06
CA ALA A 53 14.26 -1.04 -8.81
C ALA A 53 15.46 -0.75 -7.89
N GLU A 54 15.21 -0.27 -6.67
CA GLU A 54 16.25 0.09 -5.69
C GLU A 54 16.77 -1.10 -4.86
N THR A 55 16.04 -2.23 -4.85
CA THR A 55 16.34 -3.39 -3.99
C THR A 55 16.61 -4.68 -4.76
N ASP A 56 16.63 -4.62 -6.09
CA ASP A 56 16.72 -5.78 -6.97
C ASP A 56 15.63 -6.83 -6.66
N GLY A 57 14.40 -6.35 -6.38
CA GLY A 57 13.29 -7.18 -5.99
C GLY A 57 12.45 -7.71 -7.15
N PHE A 58 11.69 -8.77 -6.87
CA PHE A 58 10.56 -9.17 -7.72
C PHE A 58 9.29 -8.44 -7.31
N VAL A 59 8.47 -8.08 -8.28
CA VAL A 59 7.12 -7.53 -8.05
C VAL A 59 6.10 -8.55 -8.55
N LEU A 60 5.27 -9.04 -7.64
CA LEU A 60 4.14 -9.90 -7.96
C LEU A 60 3.02 -9.09 -8.65
N PRO A 61 2.10 -9.72 -9.38
CA PRO A 61 0.86 -9.09 -9.81
C PRO A 61 0.13 -8.47 -8.61
N VAL A 62 -0.48 -7.29 -8.83
CA VAL A 62 -1.25 -6.63 -7.76
C VAL A 62 -2.41 -7.52 -7.29
N LEU A 63 -2.62 -7.60 -5.97
CA LEU A 63 -3.84 -8.12 -5.39
C LEU A 63 -4.87 -6.97 -5.38
N PRO A 64 -5.86 -6.97 -6.31
CA PRO A 64 -6.63 -5.77 -6.60
C PRO A 64 -7.82 -5.54 -5.68
N TYR A 65 -8.16 -6.48 -4.81
CA TYR A 65 -9.27 -6.39 -3.88
C TYR A 65 -8.79 -6.43 -2.44
N GLY A 66 -9.27 -5.48 -1.64
CA GLY A 66 -8.90 -5.29 -0.25
C GLY A 66 -10.09 -5.16 0.69
N GLN A 67 -9.81 -4.79 1.92
CA GLN A 67 -10.81 -4.52 2.95
C GLN A 67 -11.30 -3.08 2.82
N VAL A 68 -12.53 -2.88 2.34
CA VAL A 68 -13.15 -1.56 2.02
C VAL A 68 -14.40 -1.32 2.86
N TRP A 69 -14.46 -1.83 4.08
CA TRP A 69 -15.66 -1.76 4.92
C TRP A 69 -16.18 -0.33 5.09
N SER A 70 -15.30 0.63 5.30
CA SER A 70 -15.67 2.04 5.55
C SER A 70 -16.39 2.70 4.35
N LEU A 71 -16.06 2.28 3.15
CA LEU A 71 -16.55 2.85 1.87
C LEU A 71 -17.41 1.87 1.07
N GLN A 72 -17.74 0.69 1.64
CA GLN A 72 -18.44 -0.38 0.93
C GLN A 72 -19.80 0.03 0.35
N ASP A 73 -20.44 1.04 0.96
CA ASP A 73 -21.76 1.53 0.55
C ASP A 73 -21.70 2.58 -0.56
N PHE A 74 -20.50 3.02 -0.97
CA PHE A 74 -20.34 3.88 -2.13
C PHE A 74 -20.39 3.06 -3.43
N PRO A 75 -21.07 3.58 -4.48
CA PRO A 75 -21.14 2.89 -5.77
C PRO A 75 -19.76 2.53 -6.33
N GLY A 76 -19.59 1.29 -6.75
CA GLY A 76 -18.36 0.77 -7.33
C GLY A 76 -17.35 0.22 -6.33
N SER A 77 -17.51 0.48 -5.03
CA SER A 77 -16.66 -0.10 -3.99
C SER A 77 -16.95 -1.59 -3.81
N LEU A 78 -15.87 -2.39 -3.65
CA LEU A 78 -15.94 -3.84 -3.46
C LEU A 78 -15.07 -4.22 -2.26
N THR A 79 -15.67 -4.80 -1.22
CA THR A 79 -14.94 -5.16 0.00
C THR A 79 -14.73 -6.66 0.16
N LEU A 80 -13.55 -7.02 0.66
CA LEU A 80 -13.27 -8.34 1.25
C LEU A 80 -13.23 -8.24 2.78
N SER A 81 -13.39 -9.37 3.46
CA SER A 81 -13.14 -9.42 4.91
C SER A 81 -11.63 -9.40 5.19
N ASN A 82 -11.25 -8.92 6.39
CA ASN A 82 -9.86 -9.04 6.86
C ASN A 82 -9.37 -10.49 6.83
N GLU A 83 -10.23 -11.44 7.21
CA GLU A 83 -9.90 -12.87 7.19
C GLU A 83 -9.54 -13.35 5.77
N THR A 84 -10.30 -12.97 4.76
CA THR A 84 -10.04 -13.34 3.36
C THR A 84 -8.72 -12.75 2.88
N VAL A 85 -8.48 -11.45 3.11
CA VAL A 85 -7.22 -10.79 2.74
C VAL A 85 -6.04 -11.45 3.46
N THR A 86 -6.15 -11.71 4.76
CA THR A 86 -5.13 -12.41 5.56
C THR A 86 -4.79 -13.76 4.95
N LYS A 87 -5.80 -14.60 4.65
CA LYS A 87 -5.59 -15.94 4.07
C LYS A 87 -4.88 -15.89 2.74
N VAL A 88 -5.28 -15.02 1.83
CA VAL A 88 -4.63 -14.87 0.52
C VAL A 88 -3.16 -14.51 0.67
N VAL A 89 -2.85 -13.54 1.53
CA VAL A 89 -1.46 -13.10 1.77
C VAL A 89 -0.63 -14.21 2.43
N VAL A 90 -1.20 -14.95 3.38
CA VAL A 90 -0.53 -16.09 4.03
C VAL A 90 -0.23 -17.18 3.01
N GLU A 91 -1.18 -17.59 2.17
CA GLU A 91 -0.98 -18.66 1.19
C GLU A 91 0.06 -18.29 0.11
N ILE A 92 0.10 -17.02 -0.30
CA ILE A 92 1.16 -16.51 -1.18
C ILE A 92 2.52 -16.59 -0.45
N GLY A 93 2.61 -16.10 0.78
CA GLY A 93 3.83 -16.15 1.59
C GLY A 93 4.35 -17.56 1.81
N GLU A 94 3.46 -18.52 2.12
CA GLU A 94 3.81 -19.93 2.24
C GLU A 94 4.37 -20.52 0.94
N SER A 95 3.79 -20.14 -0.20
CA SER A 95 4.26 -20.57 -1.49
C SER A 95 5.66 -20.04 -1.80
N LEU A 96 5.93 -18.77 -1.48
CA LEU A 96 7.25 -18.17 -1.61
C LEU A 96 8.29 -18.84 -0.69
N TYR A 97 7.90 -19.09 0.56
CA TYR A 97 8.78 -19.78 1.53
C TYR A 97 9.21 -21.17 1.03
N LYS A 98 8.26 -21.98 0.55
CA LYS A 98 8.52 -23.32 0.00
C LYS A 98 9.45 -23.28 -1.21
N GLN A 99 9.46 -22.19 -1.98
CA GLN A 99 10.37 -21.98 -3.10
C GLN A 99 11.77 -21.52 -2.70
N GLY A 100 11.99 -21.13 -1.44
CA GLY A 100 13.29 -20.71 -0.93
C GLY A 100 13.45 -19.22 -0.67
N PHE A 101 12.45 -18.40 -0.93
CA PHE A 101 12.46 -16.97 -0.55
C PHE A 101 12.34 -16.81 0.97
N ARG A 102 12.99 -15.77 1.53
CA ARG A 102 12.95 -15.45 2.95
C ARG A 102 12.61 -14.00 3.24
N LEU A 103 12.42 -13.17 2.22
CA LEU A 103 12.07 -11.77 2.38
C LEU A 103 10.82 -11.44 1.55
N PHE A 104 9.68 -11.35 2.23
CA PHE A 104 8.37 -11.06 1.66
C PHE A 104 7.92 -9.66 2.07
N VAL A 105 7.51 -8.85 1.09
CA VAL A 105 7.23 -7.42 1.28
C VAL A 105 5.84 -7.08 0.72
N PRO A 106 4.75 -7.33 1.46
CA PRO A 106 3.43 -6.80 1.13
C PRO A 106 3.42 -5.27 1.22
N VAL A 107 3.07 -4.59 0.12
CA VAL A 107 3.00 -3.13 0.00
C VAL A 107 1.57 -2.72 -0.31
N SER A 108 0.91 -2.05 0.63
CA SER A 108 -0.47 -1.61 0.45
C SER A 108 -0.55 -0.18 -0.05
N GLY A 109 -1.41 0.05 -1.06
CA GLY A 109 -1.89 1.38 -1.43
C GLY A 109 -3.07 1.84 -0.56
N HIS A 110 -3.71 0.90 0.16
CA HIS A 110 -4.94 1.10 0.92
C HIS A 110 -4.73 0.89 2.43
N LEU A 111 -5.05 1.91 3.23
CA LEU A 111 -4.87 1.85 4.69
C LEU A 111 -5.71 0.73 5.34
N GLY A 112 -6.91 0.47 4.83
CA GLY A 112 -7.83 -0.55 5.36
C GLY A 112 -7.26 -1.97 5.38
N ASN A 113 -6.28 -2.28 4.52
CA ASN A 113 -5.63 -3.59 4.48
C ASN A 113 -4.67 -3.84 5.66
N MET A 114 -4.23 -2.79 6.38
CA MET A 114 -3.10 -2.91 7.31
C MET A 114 -3.36 -3.86 8.49
N ALA A 115 -4.60 -3.98 8.95
CA ALA A 115 -4.97 -4.95 9.98
C ALA A 115 -4.76 -6.39 9.48
N ALA A 116 -5.28 -6.71 8.30
CA ALA A 116 -5.12 -8.03 7.66
C ALA A 116 -3.65 -8.37 7.37
N LEU A 117 -2.87 -7.39 6.89
CA LEU A 117 -1.44 -7.59 6.63
C LEU A 117 -0.63 -7.85 7.90
N LYS A 118 -0.98 -7.17 9.00
CA LYS A 118 -0.34 -7.40 10.30
C LYS A 118 -0.63 -8.80 10.82
N ASP A 119 -1.87 -9.29 10.67
CA ASP A 119 -2.26 -10.62 11.09
C ASP A 119 -1.62 -11.69 10.18
N ALA A 120 -1.57 -11.48 8.87
CA ALA A 120 -0.85 -12.36 7.93
C ALA A 120 0.64 -12.45 8.28
N ALA A 121 1.28 -11.34 8.61
CA ALA A 121 2.69 -11.32 9.01
C ALA A 121 2.93 -12.14 10.29
N ARG A 122 2.04 -12.05 11.28
CA ARG A 122 2.12 -12.82 12.53
C ARG A 122 1.91 -14.31 12.29
N GLU A 123 0.95 -14.68 11.43
CA GLU A 123 0.68 -16.08 11.10
C GLU A 123 1.85 -16.70 10.34
N LEU A 124 2.42 -16.00 9.35
CA LEU A 124 3.61 -16.47 8.63
C LEU A 124 4.83 -16.59 9.55
N TYR A 125 5.05 -15.61 10.43
CA TYR A 125 6.15 -15.69 11.42
C TYR A 125 6.00 -16.87 12.36
N ALA A 126 4.79 -17.19 12.81
CA ALA A 126 4.55 -18.34 13.67
C ALA A 126 4.85 -19.68 12.99
N LYS A 127 4.60 -19.77 11.67
CA LYS A 127 4.86 -20.98 10.86
C LYS A 127 6.32 -21.06 10.38
N TYR A 128 6.91 -19.91 10.04
CA TYR A 128 8.22 -19.79 9.38
C TYR A 128 9.04 -18.68 10.03
N PRO A 129 9.65 -18.92 11.24
CA PRO A 129 10.34 -17.88 12.00
C PRO A 129 11.56 -17.27 11.29
N ASP A 130 12.12 -17.95 10.29
CA ASP A 130 13.24 -17.48 9.46
C ASP A 130 12.78 -16.69 8.23
N MET A 131 11.46 -16.54 8.00
CA MET A 131 10.91 -15.67 6.98
C MET A 131 10.67 -14.28 7.52
N ILE A 132 11.22 -13.27 6.88
CA ILE A 132 11.00 -11.85 7.20
C ILE A 132 9.83 -11.33 6.38
N ILE A 133 8.85 -10.74 7.06
CA ILE A 133 7.68 -10.13 6.43
C ILE A 133 7.64 -8.64 6.79
N LEU A 134 7.80 -7.78 5.79
CA LEU A 134 7.72 -6.33 5.91
C LEU A 134 6.39 -5.84 5.30
N HIS A 135 5.36 -5.65 6.11
CA HIS A 135 4.09 -5.07 5.65
C HIS A 135 4.17 -3.54 5.66
N ILE A 136 4.04 -2.92 4.50
CA ILE A 136 4.34 -1.51 4.26
C ILE A 136 3.10 -0.75 3.79
N PHE A 137 2.88 0.44 4.38
CA PHE A 137 2.01 1.50 3.89
C PHE A 137 2.75 2.82 4.09
N TYR A 138 3.28 3.40 3.04
CA TYR A 138 4.02 4.68 2.99
C TYR A 138 4.65 5.10 4.32
N PRO A 139 5.84 4.62 4.71
CA PRO A 139 6.44 4.88 6.01
C PRO A 139 6.54 6.38 6.32
N ASN A 140 6.04 6.78 7.51
CA ASN A 140 6.03 8.17 7.98
C ASN A 140 5.18 9.15 7.16
N ILE A 141 4.29 8.69 6.28
CA ILE A 141 3.49 9.56 5.38
C ILE A 141 2.76 10.67 6.13
N GLN A 142 2.20 10.38 7.32
CA GLN A 142 1.47 11.37 8.11
C GLN A 142 2.36 12.55 8.55
N LYS A 143 3.58 12.23 8.98
CA LYS A 143 4.56 13.26 9.37
C LYS A 143 5.04 14.05 8.15
N LEU A 144 5.37 13.36 7.06
CA LEU A 144 5.83 13.99 5.81
C LEU A 144 4.73 14.86 5.18
N ALA A 145 3.48 14.44 5.29
CA ALA A 145 2.35 15.23 4.80
C ALA A 145 2.25 16.61 5.48
N MET A 146 2.67 16.74 6.74
CA MET A 146 2.67 18.04 7.43
C MET A 146 3.66 19.06 6.81
N ASP A 147 4.69 18.57 6.11
CA ASP A 147 5.70 19.43 5.48
C ASP A 147 5.19 20.06 4.16
N VAL A 148 4.19 19.45 3.52
CA VAL A 148 3.72 19.85 2.17
C VAL A 148 2.24 20.19 2.11
N ARG A 149 1.44 19.82 3.12
CA ARG A 149 0.01 20.05 3.14
C ARG A 149 -0.31 21.53 3.29
N GLU A 150 -1.16 22.05 2.43
CA GLU A 150 -1.72 23.41 2.50
C GLU A 150 -3.12 23.39 3.13
N GLY A 151 -3.90 22.36 2.78
CA GLY A 151 -5.23 22.16 3.34
C GLY A 151 -5.21 21.66 4.79
N LYS A 152 -6.37 21.71 5.43
CA LYS A 152 -6.53 21.22 6.80
C LYS A 152 -6.56 19.70 6.84
N ALA A 153 -5.79 19.07 7.73
CA ALA A 153 -5.96 17.65 8.02
C ALA A 153 -7.29 17.43 8.76
N ASN A 154 -8.20 16.67 8.16
CA ASN A 154 -9.49 16.35 8.77
C ASN A 154 -9.40 15.23 9.80
N HIS A 155 -8.36 14.40 9.68
CA HIS A 155 -8.06 13.31 10.60
C HIS A 155 -6.55 13.10 10.71
N HIS A 156 -6.10 12.57 11.86
CA HIS A 156 -4.67 12.36 12.13
C HIS A 156 -4.08 11.16 11.36
N THR A 157 -4.91 10.22 10.92
CA THR A 157 -4.45 9.02 10.16
C THR A 157 -5.02 8.90 8.76
N TYR A 158 -6.23 9.42 8.49
CA TYR A 158 -6.87 9.22 7.21
C TYR A 158 -6.29 10.16 6.14
N ILE A 159 -5.88 9.54 5.03
CA ILE A 159 -5.50 10.19 3.77
C ILE A 159 -6.37 9.51 2.73
N HIS A 160 -7.36 10.20 2.17
CA HIS A 160 -8.26 9.58 1.21
C HIS A 160 -8.81 10.60 0.20
N ALA A 161 -8.48 10.40 -1.06
CA ALA A 161 -8.86 11.24 -2.20
C ALA A 161 -8.67 12.76 -1.95
N CYS A 162 -7.83 13.14 -0.98
CA CYS A 162 -7.54 14.51 -0.57
C CYS A 162 -6.27 15.02 -1.27
N GLU A 163 -5.82 16.24 -0.89
CA GLU A 163 -4.57 16.84 -1.36
C GLU A 163 -3.41 15.85 -1.42
N ILE A 164 -3.22 15.05 -0.37
CA ILE A 164 -2.05 14.17 -0.24
C ILE A 164 -2.14 13.00 -1.22
N GLU A 165 -3.20 12.21 -1.18
CA GLU A 165 -3.32 11.03 -2.04
C GLU A 165 -3.46 11.38 -3.51
N THR A 166 -4.20 12.45 -3.81
CA THR A 166 -4.28 12.98 -5.18
C THR A 166 -2.90 13.42 -5.67
N SER A 167 -2.06 14.00 -4.81
CA SER A 167 -0.67 14.33 -5.16
C SER A 167 0.17 13.09 -5.47
N LEU A 168 0.01 12.00 -4.70
CA LEU A 168 0.69 10.72 -5.03
C LEU A 168 0.29 10.24 -6.44
N MET A 169 -1.01 10.31 -6.77
CA MET A 169 -1.50 9.93 -8.10
C MET A 169 -0.96 10.84 -9.19
N LEU A 170 -0.92 12.16 -8.98
CA LEU A 170 -0.37 13.11 -9.94
C LEU A 170 1.11 12.88 -10.23
N TYR A 171 1.88 12.38 -9.27
CA TYR A 171 3.28 12.04 -9.47
C TYR A 171 3.46 10.66 -10.13
N LEU A 172 2.73 9.63 -9.68
CA LEU A 172 2.95 8.26 -10.14
C LEU A 172 2.20 7.90 -11.42
N SER A 173 1.01 8.46 -11.63
CA SER A 173 0.14 8.15 -12.78
C SER A 173 -0.78 9.34 -13.11
N PRO A 174 -0.23 10.48 -13.55
CA PRO A 174 -0.98 11.73 -13.75
C PRO A 174 -2.14 11.58 -14.76
N GLU A 175 -1.99 10.69 -15.74
CA GLU A 175 -3.01 10.43 -16.77
C GLU A 175 -4.27 9.74 -16.21
N LYS A 176 -4.24 9.27 -14.95
CA LYS A 176 -5.37 8.63 -14.26
C LYS A 176 -6.14 9.59 -13.35
N ALA A 177 -5.64 10.80 -13.13
CA ALA A 177 -6.28 11.81 -12.31
C ALA A 177 -6.94 12.88 -13.20
N ASP A 178 -8.26 13.06 -13.09
CA ASP A 178 -8.99 14.12 -13.79
C ASP A 178 -9.19 15.34 -12.86
N MET A 179 -8.19 16.20 -12.80
CA MET A 179 -8.21 17.38 -11.92
C MET A 179 -9.30 18.39 -12.27
N SER A 180 -9.87 18.34 -13.48
CA SER A 180 -11.02 19.19 -13.83
C SER A 180 -12.29 18.84 -13.04
N ARG A 181 -12.32 17.64 -12.44
CA ARG A 181 -13.39 17.12 -11.58
C ARG A 181 -13.02 17.09 -10.11
N ALA A 182 -11.81 17.55 -9.73
CA ALA A 182 -11.41 17.59 -8.33
C ALA A 182 -12.34 18.53 -7.53
N ILE A 183 -12.69 18.09 -6.34
CA ILE A 183 -13.53 18.83 -5.40
C ILE A 183 -12.89 18.87 -4.02
N ASP A 184 -13.25 19.88 -3.25
CA ASP A 184 -12.91 20.00 -1.85
C ASP A 184 -14.13 19.60 -1.00
N ASP A 185 -13.97 18.55 -0.22
CA ASP A 185 -14.99 18.07 0.72
C ASP A 185 -14.33 17.71 2.05
N PRO A 186 -13.98 18.72 2.89
CA PRO A 186 -13.44 18.50 4.22
C PRO A 186 -14.57 18.17 5.22
N PRO A 187 -14.96 16.92 5.42
CA PRO A 187 -16.07 16.59 6.30
C PRO A 187 -15.72 16.78 7.76
N ILE A 188 -16.73 17.03 8.59
CA ILE A 188 -16.60 16.95 10.04
C ILE A 188 -16.80 15.49 10.46
N LEU A 189 -15.71 14.85 10.88
CA LEU A 189 -15.78 13.49 11.37
C LEU A 189 -16.45 13.47 12.75
N PRO A 190 -17.33 12.47 13.02
CA PRO A 190 -17.86 12.24 14.35
C PRO A 190 -16.73 12.00 15.36
N ILE A 191 -16.88 12.51 16.57
CA ILE A 191 -15.85 12.39 17.63
C ILE A 191 -15.57 10.93 18.03
N ASP A 192 -16.53 10.05 17.76
CA ASP A 192 -16.47 8.62 18.06
C ASP A 192 -16.11 7.75 16.85
N ALA A 193 -15.75 8.35 15.71
CA ALA A 193 -15.48 7.61 14.47
C ALA A 193 -14.35 6.57 14.61
N ASP A 194 -13.38 6.80 15.50
CA ASP A 194 -12.28 5.85 15.77
C ASP A 194 -12.63 4.79 16.84
N PHE A 195 -13.74 4.94 17.53
CA PHE A 195 -14.10 4.13 18.69
C PHE A 195 -15.31 3.22 18.44
N THR A 196 -16.07 3.48 17.37
CA THR A 196 -17.21 2.69 16.96
C THR A 196 -17.24 2.51 15.45
N PRO A 197 -17.80 1.38 14.92
CA PRO A 197 -17.95 1.20 13.48
C PRO A 197 -18.76 2.34 12.85
N THR A 198 -18.08 3.16 12.02
CA THR A 198 -18.69 4.34 11.40
C THR A 198 -18.51 4.28 9.88
N PRO A 199 -19.54 3.84 9.12
CA PRO A 199 -19.52 3.92 7.66
C PRO A 199 -19.34 5.36 7.19
N TRP A 200 -18.47 5.58 6.21
CA TRP A 200 -18.12 6.94 5.79
C TRP A 200 -19.27 7.70 5.13
N GLN A 201 -20.27 7.01 4.59
CA GLN A 201 -21.52 7.65 4.14
C GLN A 201 -22.22 8.47 5.23
N ASN A 202 -21.92 8.24 6.50
CA ASN A 202 -22.49 9.00 7.60
C ASN A 202 -21.98 10.44 7.68
N PHE A 203 -20.77 10.73 7.13
CA PHE A 203 -20.17 12.05 7.24
C PHE A 203 -19.62 12.63 5.91
N THR A 204 -19.48 11.84 4.84
CA THR A 204 -19.17 12.34 3.49
C THR A 204 -20.13 11.73 2.46
N LYS A 205 -20.41 12.48 1.39
CA LYS A 205 -21.21 12.02 0.23
C LYS A 205 -20.35 11.80 -1.01
N THR A 206 -19.12 12.23 -0.99
CA THR A 206 -18.23 12.28 -2.14
C THR A 206 -17.10 11.26 -2.05
N ALA A 207 -16.86 10.65 -0.87
CA ALA A 207 -15.68 9.87 -0.57
C ALA A 207 -14.37 10.67 -0.75
N VAL A 208 -14.39 11.99 -0.53
CA VAL A 208 -13.21 12.86 -0.46
C VAL A 208 -13.05 13.32 0.98
N LEU A 209 -11.85 13.22 1.54
CA LEU A 209 -11.57 13.65 2.92
C LEU A 209 -10.59 14.83 2.94
N GLY A 210 -10.98 15.96 2.36
CA GLY A 210 -10.16 17.17 2.37
C GLY A 210 -10.21 17.95 1.06
N GLU A 211 -9.18 18.75 0.84
CA GLU A 211 -9.07 19.66 -0.30
C GLU A 211 -8.26 19.00 -1.43
N ALA A 212 -8.94 18.30 -2.36
CA ALA A 212 -8.26 17.64 -3.48
C ALA A 212 -7.70 18.64 -4.51
N THR A 213 -8.29 19.82 -4.61
CA THR A 213 -7.86 20.87 -5.57
C THR A 213 -6.48 21.44 -5.27
N LEU A 214 -5.96 21.24 -4.03
CA LEU A 214 -4.63 21.68 -3.62
C LEU A 214 -3.51 20.67 -3.98
N ALA A 215 -3.86 19.54 -4.59
CA ALA A 215 -2.91 18.50 -4.94
C ALA A 215 -1.98 18.94 -6.08
N THR A 216 -0.70 18.59 -5.97
CA THR A 216 0.29 18.81 -7.02
C THR A 216 1.24 17.62 -7.17
N ALA A 217 1.83 17.45 -8.36
CA ALA A 217 2.80 16.39 -8.62
C ALA A 217 4.07 16.57 -7.77
N GLU A 218 4.49 17.79 -7.47
CA GLU A 218 5.68 18.08 -6.66
C GLU A 218 5.51 17.62 -5.21
N LYS A 219 4.31 17.80 -4.63
CA LYS A 219 3.99 17.25 -3.31
C LYS A 219 4.04 15.72 -3.33
N GLY A 220 3.50 15.11 -4.39
CA GLY A 220 3.54 13.67 -4.62
C GLY A 220 4.97 13.15 -4.72
N GLU A 221 5.82 13.81 -5.51
CA GLU A 221 7.25 13.49 -5.64
C GLU A 221 7.94 13.51 -4.28
N TYR A 222 7.81 14.61 -3.52
CA TYR A 222 8.40 14.74 -2.19
C TYR A 222 8.01 13.57 -1.29
N LEU A 223 6.72 13.24 -1.23
CA LEU A 223 6.19 12.19 -0.36
C LEU A 223 6.67 10.80 -0.79
N ILE A 224 6.58 10.49 -2.07
CA ILE A 224 7.01 9.19 -2.61
C ILE A 224 8.50 8.99 -2.42
N GLU A 225 9.35 9.96 -2.78
CA GLU A 225 10.80 9.80 -2.67
C GLU A 225 11.27 9.66 -1.20
N LYS A 226 10.63 10.38 -0.25
CA LYS A 226 10.95 10.26 1.18
C LYS A 226 10.50 8.92 1.77
N THR A 227 9.30 8.46 1.44
CA THR A 227 8.79 7.16 1.91
C THR A 227 9.55 6.00 1.26
N LEU A 228 9.89 6.11 -0.03
CA LEU A 228 10.70 5.15 -0.77
C LEU A 228 12.07 4.94 -0.12
N LYS A 229 12.77 6.04 0.22
CA LYS A 229 14.06 5.97 0.91
C LYS A 229 13.96 5.12 2.18
N THR A 230 12.95 5.36 3.01
CA THR A 230 12.73 4.58 4.25
C THR A 230 12.43 3.11 3.94
N CYS A 231 11.61 2.80 2.92
CA CYS A 231 11.33 1.42 2.51
C CYS A 231 12.61 0.69 2.08
N VAL A 232 13.41 1.34 1.25
CA VAL A 232 14.66 0.77 0.73
C VAL A 232 15.66 0.51 1.88
N GLU A 233 15.78 1.44 2.82
CA GLU A 233 16.61 1.27 4.02
C GLU A 233 16.16 0.07 4.86
N LEU A 234 14.86 -0.10 5.11
CA LEU A 234 14.29 -1.24 5.83
C LEU A 234 14.59 -2.56 5.11
N ILE A 235 14.35 -2.63 3.81
CA ILE A 235 14.58 -3.84 3.02
C ILE A 235 16.07 -4.21 3.02
N LYS A 236 16.97 -3.25 2.80
CA LYS A 236 18.43 -3.47 2.82
C LYS A 236 18.92 -3.94 4.20
N LEU A 237 18.36 -3.38 5.27
CA LEU A 237 18.64 -3.83 6.63
C LEU A 237 18.28 -5.31 6.83
N GLU A 238 17.11 -5.74 6.35
CA GLU A 238 16.69 -7.14 6.48
C GLU A 238 17.47 -8.07 5.56
N GLN A 239 17.83 -7.64 4.35
CA GLN A 239 18.73 -8.38 3.46
C GLN A 239 20.07 -8.65 4.15
N GLU A 240 20.63 -7.67 4.86
CA GLU A 240 21.90 -7.82 5.60
C GLU A 240 21.77 -8.79 6.77
N LYS A 241 20.67 -8.76 7.51
CA LYS A 241 20.40 -9.73 8.60
C LYS A 241 20.33 -11.16 8.06
N ILE A 242 19.65 -11.38 6.94
CA ILE A 242 19.56 -12.71 6.30
C ILE A 242 20.95 -13.19 5.86
N ARG A 243 21.78 -12.33 5.24
CA ARG A 243 23.15 -12.72 4.86
C ARG A 243 23.96 -13.19 6.05
N LYS A 244 23.98 -12.39 7.13
CA LYS A 244 24.72 -12.74 8.34
C LYS A 244 24.28 -14.05 8.99
N SER A 245 22.96 -14.32 9.02
CA SER A 245 22.46 -15.60 9.55
C SER A 245 22.86 -16.79 8.67
N THR A 246 22.87 -16.62 7.34
CA THR A 246 23.27 -17.69 6.40
C THR A 246 24.78 -17.97 6.43
N GLU A 247 25.63 -17.01 6.75
CA GLU A 247 27.08 -17.19 6.89
C GLU A 247 27.48 -17.89 8.20
N MET A 248 26.58 -17.95 9.19
CA MET A 248 26.80 -18.63 10.49
C MET A 248 26.26 -20.07 10.51
N GLU A 249 25.49 -20.49 9.52
CA GLU A 249 25.01 -21.86 9.31
C GLU A 249 26.06 -22.70 8.53
#